data_e6e0d31627a38d99a209df2b0bb04be0
#
_entry.id   e6e0d31627a38d99a209df2b0bb04be0
#
_cell.length_a   1.000
_cell.length_b   1.000
_cell.length_c   1.000
_cell.angle_alpha   90.00
_cell.angle_beta   90.00
_cell.angle_gamma   90.00
#
_symmetry.space_group_name_H-M   'P 1'
#
loop_
_entity.id
_entity.type
_entity.pdbx_description
1 polymer ?
#
loop_
_entity_poly.entity_id
_entity_poly.type
_entity_poly.pdbx_seq_one_letter_code
_entity_poly.pdbx_strand_id
1 'polypeptide(L)'
;MLPESIRLPVEIMSQPDELTCGPTCLHAIYRYWGEKEALKDVIGRTRRLEKGGTFAVFLACDALLKGYQATIYTYNLMVFDPTWFTTPGVDIAERLQRQTKFKRDARIRLATEGYLEFLALGGVLRFVNLSRYLIRGILRRKLPILTGLSSTYLYRVAREHGPNDIPDDIKGLPAGHFVVIAGYNRPDRTVLVADPYTPNPYSTSPGLYWINVERVVAAILLGIVTHDANLLVISPRRSEARK
;
A
#
# COMPACT_ATOMS: atom_id res chain seq x y z
N MET A 1 -27.12 -2.35 15.03
CA MET A 1 -26.92 -2.28 13.54
C MET A 1 -25.48 -1.88 13.26
N LEU A 2 -24.86 -2.46 12.24
CA LEU A 2 -23.51 -2.06 11.82
C LEU A 2 -23.61 -0.75 11.01
N PRO A 3 -22.68 0.22 11.18
CA PRO A 3 -22.74 1.46 10.43
C PRO A 3 -22.71 1.19 8.93
N GLU A 4 -23.60 1.86 8.19
CA GLU A 4 -23.70 1.72 6.74
C GLU A 4 -22.57 2.45 6.01
N SER A 5 -22.02 3.49 6.63
CA SER A 5 -20.91 4.28 6.11
C SER A 5 -19.82 4.46 7.17
N ILE A 6 -18.58 4.43 6.72
CA ILE A 6 -17.37 4.68 7.52
C ILE A 6 -16.58 5.74 6.75
N ARG A 7 -16.20 6.81 7.45
CA ARG A 7 -15.29 7.83 6.94
C ARG A 7 -14.27 8.15 8.02
N LEU A 8 -13.01 7.86 7.76
CA LEU A 8 -11.91 8.24 8.64
C LEU A 8 -11.42 9.64 8.26
N PRO A 9 -11.04 10.49 9.22
CA PRO A 9 -10.57 11.84 8.96
C PRO A 9 -9.10 11.82 8.48
N VAL A 10 -8.85 11.16 7.36
CA VAL A 10 -7.54 11.15 6.72
C VAL A 10 -7.43 12.39 5.84
N GLU A 11 -6.39 13.18 6.09
CA GLU A 11 -5.99 14.31 5.26
C GLU A 11 -4.76 13.92 4.46
N ILE A 12 -4.75 14.17 3.16
CA ILE A 12 -3.63 13.89 2.29
C ILE A 12 -3.16 15.17 1.59
N MET A 13 -1.85 15.33 1.49
CA MET A 13 -1.23 16.39 0.69
C MET A 13 -1.01 15.91 -0.73
N SER A 14 -0.89 16.84 -1.68
CA SER A 14 -0.40 16.50 -3.01
C SER A 14 1.06 16.02 -2.94
N GLN A 15 1.37 14.98 -3.71
CA GLN A 15 2.77 14.55 -3.85
C GLN A 15 3.59 15.63 -4.58
N PRO A 16 4.83 15.91 -4.12
CA PRO A 16 5.69 16.91 -4.76
C PRO A 16 6.17 16.53 -6.16
N ASP A 17 6.30 15.24 -6.42
CA ASP A 17 6.75 14.66 -7.69
C ASP A 17 6.11 13.29 -7.94
N GLU A 18 6.31 12.73 -9.13
CA GLU A 18 5.68 11.46 -9.55
C GLU A 18 6.18 10.22 -8.79
N LEU A 19 7.29 10.33 -8.06
CA LEU A 19 7.95 9.23 -7.35
C LEU A 19 7.63 9.18 -5.85
N THR A 20 6.91 10.18 -5.32
CA THR A 20 6.70 10.37 -3.88
C THR A 20 5.30 10.02 -3.39
N CYS A 21 4.47 9.35 -4.20
CA CYS A 21 3.13 8.91 -3.78
C CYS A 21 3.15 8.04 -2.52
N GLY A 22 4.06 7.07 -2.42
CA GLY A 22 4.19 6.18 -1.26
C GLY A 22 4.50 6.93 0.05
N PRO A 23 5.61 7.69 0.13
CA PRO A 23 5.91 8.51 1.30
C PRO A 23 4.82 9.53 1.64
N THR A 24 4.13 10.10 0.65
CA THR A 24 3.01 11.04 0.89
C THR A 24 1.82 10.32 1.54
N CYS A 25 1.51 9.10 1.10
CA CYS A 25 0.50 8.26 1.75
C CYS A 25 0.91 7.88 3.18
N LEU A 26 2.19 7.54 3.40
CA LEU A 26 2.72 7.24 4.73
C LEU A 26 2.61 8.44 5.67
N HIS A 27 2.96 9.64 5.18
CA HIS A 27 2.79 10.89 5.92
C HIS A 27 1.32 11.12 6.30
N ALA A 28 0.36 10.85 5.41
CA ALA A 28 -1.07 10.97 5.71
C ALA A 28 -1.50 10.01 6.83
N ILE A 29 -0.95 8.77 6.86
CA ILE A 29 -1.17 7.82 7.96
C ILE A 29 -0.58 8.34 9.28
N TYR A 30 0.63 8.90 9.27
CA TYR A 30 1.24 9.46 10.48
C TYR A 30 0.44 10.65 11.01
N ARG A 31 -0.01 11.56 10.13
CA ARG A 31 -0.90 12.66 10.52
C ARG A 31 -2.23 12.17 11.10
N TYR A 32 -2.82 11.13 10.53
CA TYR A 32 -4.03 10.51 11.06
C TYR A 32 -3.84 10.02 12.52
N TRP A 33 -2.63 9.57 12.87
CA TRP A 33 -2.26 9.16 14.23
C TRP A 33 -1.75 10.30 15.11
N GLY A 34 -1.78 11.55 14.63
CA GLY A 34 -1.44 12.74 15.41
C GLY A 34 0.01 13.20 15.30
N GLU A 35 0.82 12.60 14.41
CA GLU A 35 2.16 13.07 14.14
C GLU A 35 2.15 14.44 13.43
N LYS A 36 3.15 15.28 13.77
CA LYS A 36 3.30 16.64 13.22
C LYS A 36 4.53 16.77 12.31
N GLU A 37 5.09 15.65 11.91
CA GLU A 37 6.28 15.63 11.05
C GLU A 37 5.99 16.23 9.68
N ALA A 38 6.97 16.92 9.09
CA ALA A 38 6.83 17.50 7.77
C ALA A 38 6.93 16.41 6.67
N LEU A 39 6.18 16.57 5.59
CA LEU A 39 6.19 15.62 4.45
C LEU A 39 7.60 15.40 3.88
N LYS A 40 8.41 16.48 3.76
CA LYS A 40 9.79 16.42 3.26
C LYS A 40 10.68 15.47 4.06
N ASP A 41 10.45 15.36 5.38
CA ASP A 41 11.27 14.53 6.26
C ASP A 41 10.89 13.05 6.09
N VAL A 42 9.60 12.75 5.89
CA VAL A 42 9.12 11.39 5.53
C VAL A 42 9.68 10.98 4.18
N ILE A 43 9.61 11.86 3.17
CA ILE A 43 10.16 11.61 1.83
C ILE A 43 11.67 11.36 1.90
N GLY A 44 12.40 12.16 2.68
CA GLY A 44 13.86 12.13 2.76
C GLY A 44 14.41 10.82 3.34
N ARG A 45 13.69 10.19 4.30
CA ARG A 45 14.14 8.94 4.94
C ARG A 45 13.54 7.68 4.32
N THR A 46 12.48 7.79 3.50
CA THR A 46 11.88 6.62 2.86
C THR A 46 12.84 6.00 1.86
N ARG A 47 13.09 4.70 1.99
CA ARG A 47 13.92 3.93 1.04
C ARG A 47 13.29 3.94 -0.34
N ARG A 48 14.09 4.28 -1.36
CA ARG A 48 13.67 4.38 -2.76
C ARG A 48 14.30 3.29 -3.62
N LEU A 49 13.66 3.00 -4.73
CA LEU A 49 14.20 2.15 -5.79
C LEU A 49 15.16 2.99 -6.66
N GLU A 50 16.13 2.35 -7.32
CA GLU A 50 17.09 3.04 -8.20
C GLU A 50 16.43 3.86 -9.31
N LYS A 51 15.31 3.35 -9.86
CA LYS A 51 14.53 4.03 -10.90
C LYS A 51 13.40 4.92 -10.36
N GLY A 52 13.42 5.19 -9.06
CA GLY A 52 12.38 5.95 -8.37
C GLY A 52 11.21 5.09 -7.86
N GLY A 53 10.35 5.72 -7.03
CA GLY A 53 9.29 5.04 -6.31
C GLY A 53 9.80 4.25 -5.09
N THR A 54 8.93 3.46 -4.48
CA THR A 54 9.21 2.66 -3.28
C THR A 54 8.37 1.39 -3.28
N PHE A 55 8.59 0.49 -2.33
CA PHE A 55 7.70 -0.65 -2.05
C PHE A 55 6.91 -0.43 -0.75
N ALA A 56 5.71 -0.99 -0.66
CA ALA A 56 4.90 -0.94 0.56
C ALA A 56 5.66 -1.50 1.78
N VAL A 57 6.50 -2.50 1.58
CA VAL A 57 7.31 -3.08 2.66
C VAL A 57 8.33 -2.09 3.23
N PHE A 58 8.90 -1.18 2.42
CA PHE A 58 9.81 -0.15 2.93
C PHE A 58 9.07 0.91 3.76
N LEU A 59 7.85 1.28 3.34
CA LEU A 59 6.96 2.14 4.12
C LEU A 59 6.59 1.47 5.45
N ALA A 60 6.37 0.17 5.44
CA ALA A 60 6.08 -0.61 6.64
C ALA A 60 7.29 -0.69 7.60
N CYS A 61 8.52 -0.85 7.07
CA CYS A 61 9.74 -0.80 7.88
C CYS A 61 9.94 0.57 8.54
N ASP A 62 9.72 1.67 7.81
CA ASP A 62 9.76 3.03 8.38
C ASP A 62 8.78 3.16 9.56
N ALA A 63 7.56 2.66 9.40
CA ALA A 63 6.56 2.70 10.46
C ALA A 63 6.96 1.87 11.69
N LEU A 64 7.52 0.67 11.49
CA LEU A 64 8.01 -0.18 12.58
C LEU A 64 9.16 0.48 13.34
N LEU A 65 10.11 1.09 12.64
CA LEU A 65 11.23 1.84 13.22
C LEU A 65 10.76 3.05 14.05
N LYS A 66 9.65 3.69 13.65
CA LYS A 66 8.99 4.75 14.44
C LYS A 66 8.19 4.22 15.64
N GLY A 67 8.15 2.91 15.85
CA GLY A 67 7.46 2.32 17.00
C GLY A 67 5.99 1.97 16.74
N TYR A 68 5.50 2.09 15.52
CA TYR A 68 4.17 1.59 15.13
C TYR A 68 4.15 0.06 15.02
N GLN A 69 2.96 -0.51 14.95
CA GLN A 69 2.72 -1.86 14.47
C GLN A 69 2.35 -1.79 12.99
N ALA A 70 2.84 -2.74 12.19
CA ALA A 70 2.52 -2.82 10.77
C ALA A 70 2.11 -4.24 10.38
N THR A 71 1.00 -4.35 9.66
CA THR A 71 0.51 -5.59 9.06
C THR A 71 0.40 -5.41 7.55
N ILE A 72 1.05 -6.30 6.80
CA ILE A 72 0.90 -6.36 5.34
C ILE A 72 0.04 -7.58 4.99
N TYR A 73 -1.07 -7.31 4.28
CA TYR A 73 -1.83 -8.32 3.56
C TYR A 73 -1.28 -8.37 2.14
N THR A 74 -0.61 -9.46 1.79
CA THR A 74 0.08 -9.55 0.49
C THR A 74 -0.67 -10.44 -0.49
N TYR A 75 -0.60 -10.07 -1.77
CA TYR A 75 -1.11 -10.81 -2.93
C TYR A 75 -0.02 -10.98 -3.99
N ASN A 76 1.22 -10.66 -3.65
CA ASN A 76 2.35 -10.70 -4.56
C ASN A 76 2.90 -12.14 -4.69
N LEU A 77 2.36 -12.88 -5.66
CA LEU A 77 2.78 -14.24 -5.98
C LEU A 77 4.19 -14.35 -6.58
N MET A 78 4.81 -13.23 -6.96
CA MET A 78 6.22 -13.23 -7.40
C MET A 78 7.19 -13.39 -6.24
N VAL A 79 6.78 -12.92 -5.04
CA VAL A 79 7.58 -12.97 -3.80
C VAL A 79 7.14 -14.13 -2.90
N PHE A 80 5.84 -14.36 -2.76
CA PHE A 80 5.28 -15.32 -1.81
C PHE A 80 4.56 -16.47 -2.48
N ASP A 81 4.76 -17.67 -1.93
CA ASP A 81 3.93 -18.82 -2.27
C ASP A 81 2.77 -18.95 -1.25
N PRO A 82 1.51 -19.13 -1.70
CA PRO A 82 0.37 -19.27 -0.82
C PRO A 82 0.49 -20.42 0.19
N THR A 83 1.19 -21.48 -0.16
CA THR A 83 1.40 -22.63 0.73
C THR A 83 2.20 -22.29 1.97
N TRP A 84 3.02 -21.24 1.93
CA TRP A 84 3.78 -20.79 3.11
C TRP A 84 2.89 -20.28 4.24
N PHE A 85 1.66 -19.86 3.91
CA PHE A 85 0.68 -19.33 4.88
C PHE A 85 -0.36 -20.37 5.33
N THR A 86 -0.44 -21.52 4.66
CA THR A 86 -1.42 -22.56 4.94
C THR A 86 -0.79 -23.81 5.55
N THR A 87 0.52 -24.01 5.39
CA THR A 87 1.24 -25.17 5.92
C THR A 87 1.71 -24.87 7.36
N PRO A 88 1.29 -25.65 8.36
CA PRO A 88 1.75 -25.45 9.75
C PRO A 88 3.27 -25.54 9.88
N GLY A 89 3.86 -24.68 10.72
CA GLY A 89 5.29 -24.69 11.03
C GLY A 89 6.21 -24.13 9.96
N VAL A 90 5.68 -23.55 8.87
CA VAL A 90 6.52 -22.88 7.88
C VAL A 90 7.02 -21.55 8.42
N ASP A 91 8.35 -21.40 8.43
CA ASP A 91 9.02 -20.12 8.66
C ASP A 91 9.11 -19.35 7.33
N ILE A 92 8.35 -18.25 7.22
CA ILE A 92 8.31 -17.41 6.01
C ILE A 92 9.67 -16.75 5.78
N ALA A 93 10.39 -16.33 6.82
CA ALA A 93 11.69 -15.71 6.68
C ALA A 93 12.71 -16.69 6.11
N GLU A 94 12.71 -17.95 6.59
CA GLU A 94 13.54 -19.02 6.02
C GLU A 94 13.23 -19.25 4.53
N ARG A 95 11.94 -19.30 4.16
CA ARG A 95 11.52 -19.47 2.77
C ARG A 95 12.00 -18.32 1.88
N LEU A 96 11.84 -17.10 2.34
CA LEU A 96 12.34 -15.90 1.66
C LEU A 96 13.86 -15.96 1.46
N GLN A 97 14.64 -16.31 2.50
CA GLN A 97 16.09 -16.47 2.40
C GLN A 97 16.50 -17.55 1.39
N ARG A 98 15.81 -18.68 1.40
CA ARG A 98 16.12 -19.79 0.48
C ARG A 98 15.83 -19.43 -0.97
N GLN A 99 14.72 -18.73 -1.27
CA GLN A 99 14.38 -18.37 -2.64
C GLN A 99 15.34 -17.34 -3.26
N THR A 100 16.05 -16.50 -2.48
CA THR A 100 17.05 -15.55 -3.03
C THR A 100 18.16 -16.23 -3.82
N LYS A 101 18.44 -17.50 -3.52
CA LYS A 101 19.44 -18.30 -4.25
C LYS A 101 19.00 -18.61 -5.69
N PHE A 102 17.70 -18.56 -5.98
CA PHE A 102 17.10 -18.95 -7.26
C PHE A 102 16.48 -17.78 -8.01
N LYS A 103 15.90 -16.79 -7.31
CA LYS A 103 15.29 -15.61 -7.92
C LYS A 103 16.39 -14.61 -8.30
N ARG A 104 16.54 -14.36 -9.62
CA ARG A 104 17.59 -13.47 -10.15
C ARG A 104 17.09 -12.05 -10.45
N ASP A 105 15.78 -11.87 -10.51
CA ASP A 105 15.18 -10.54 -10.73
C ASP A 105 15.55 -9.59 -9.59
N ALA A 106 16.14 -8.43 -9.93
CA ALA A 106 16.67 -7.47 -8.97
C ALA A 106 15.55 -6.86 -8.09
N ARG A 107 14.36 -6.62 -8.64
CA ARG A 107 13.23 -6.08 -7.88
C ARG A 107 12.68 -7.10 -6.88
N ILE A 108 12.59 -8.38 -7.29
CA ILE A 108 12.16 -9.47 -6.39
C ILE A 108 13.16 -9.63 -5.26
N ARG A 109 14.46 -9.57 -5.54
CA ARG A 109 15.52 -9.66 -4.50
C ARG A 109 15.41 -8.50 -3.52
N LEU A 110 15.29 -7.28 -4.02
CA LEU A 110 15.16 -6.07 -3.20
C LEU A 110 13.88 -6.09 -2.35
N ALA A 111 12.75 -6.53 -2.93
CA ALA A 111 11.51 -6.74 -2.16
C ALA A 111 11.71 -7.81 -1.08
N THR A 112 12.38 -8.92 -1.40
CA THR A 112 12.66 -9.99 -0.45
C THR A 112 13.51 -9.50 0.73
N GLU A 113 14.55 -8.70 0.48
CA GLU A 113 15.36 -8.05 1.53
C GLU A 113 14.49 -7.18 2.43
N GLY A 114 13.62 -6.35 1.86
CA GLY A 114 12.67 -5.54 2.61
C GLY A 114 11.71 -6.38 3.47
N TYR A 115 11.22 -7.50 2.97
CA TYR A 115 10.35 -8.39 3.76
C TYR A 115 11.09 -9.12 4.87
N LEU A 116 12.36 -9.47 4.68
CA LEU A 116 13.20 -10.03 5.75
C LEU A 116 13.42 -8.99 6.86
N GLU A 117 13.74 -7.75 6.50
CA GLU A 117 13.85 -6.63 7.44
C GLU A 117 12.53 -6.38 8.17
N PHE A 118 11.41 -6.34 7.45
CA PHE A 118 10.07 -6.16 8.00
C PHE A 118 9.73 -7.23 9.06
N LEU A 119 10.02 -8.49 8.78
CA LEU A 119 9.79 -9.60 9.72
C LEU A 119 10.72 -9.49 10.94
N ALA A 120 11.99 -9.14 10.73
CA ALA A 120 12.96 -8.94 11.81
C ALA A 120 12.55 -7.78 12.75
N LEU A 121 11.92 -6.73 12.22
CA LEU A 121 11.35 -5.62 12.99
C LEU A 121 10.02 -5.96 13.71
N GLY A 122 9.52 -7.17 13.57
CA GLY A 122 8.26 -7.64 14.18
C GLY A 122 7.01 -7.32 13.36
N GLY A 123 7.15 -7.05 12.08
CA GLY A 123 6.04 -6.88 11.16
C GLY A 123 5.23 -8.17 10.94
N VAL A 124 3.96 -8.03 10.64
CA VAL A 124 3.03 -9.17 10.47
C VAL A 124 2.64 -9.32 9.00
N LEU A 125 2.91 -10.49 8.42
CA LEU A 125 2.44 -10.86 7.09
C LEU A 125 1.14 -11.67 7.17
N ARG A 126 0.22 -11.39 6.27
CA ARG A 126 -1.05 -12.10 6.11
C ARG A 126 -1.30 -12.40 4.63
N PHE A 127 -1.81 -13.60 4.36
CA PHE A 127 -2.27 -14.01 3.05
C PHE A 127 -3.72 -14.50 3.17
N VAL A 128 -4.67 -13.61 2.89
CA VAL A 128 -6.11 -13.87 2.99
C VAL A 128 -6.82 -13.26 1.77
N ASN A 129 -7.98 -13.77 1.41
CA ASN A 129 -8.69 -13.28 0.23
C ASN A 129 -8.94 -11.77 0.29
N LEU A 130 -8.47 -11.02 -0.71
CA LEU A 130 -8.80 -9.62 -0.88
C LEU A 130 -10.29 -9.51 -1.22
N SER A 131 -11.02 -8.84 -0.35
CA SER A 131 -12.46 -8.68 -0.51
C SER A 131 -12.93 -7.37 0.12
N ARG A 132 -14.11 -6.89 -0.33
CA ARG A 132 -14.78 -5.76 0.33
C ARG A 132 -15.03 -5.98 1.83
N TYR A 133 -15.18 -7.24 2.26
CA TYR A 133 -15.39 -7.57 3.67
C TYR A 133 -14.12 -7.35 4.50
N LEU A 134 -12.95 -7.71 3.95
CA LEU A 134 -11.65 -7.44 4.57
C LEU A 134 -11.43 -5.93 4.71
N ILE A 135 -11.58 -5.18 3.62
CA ILE A 135 -11.41 -3.71 3.60
C ILE A 135 -12.34 -3.07 4.65
N ARG A 136 -13.63 -3.39 4.61
CA ARG A 136 -14.59 -2.87 5.58
C ARG A 136 -14.24 -3.28 7.03
N GLY A 137 -13.81 -4.52 7.24
CA GLY A 137 -13.40 -5.02 8.54
C GLY A 137 -12.22 -4.26 9.15
N ILE A 138 -11.25 -3.85 8.33
CA ILE A 138 -10.12 -3.02 8.74
C ILE A 138 -10.60 -1.61 9.06
N LEU A 139 -11.35 -0.96 8.18
CA LEU A 139 -11.86 0.40 8.36
C LEU A 139 -12.77 0.54 9.60
N ARG A 140 -13.57 -0.50 9.94
CA ARG A 140 -14.38 -0.53 11.16
C ARG A 140 -13.56 -0.46 12.45
N ARG A 141 -12.32 -0.91 12.41
CA ARG A 141 -11.38 -0.77 13.52
C ARG A 141 -10.69 0.60 13.55
N LYS A 142 -11.17 1.55 12.74
CA LYS A 142 -10.60 2.90 12.57
C LYS A 142 -9.15 2.85 12.06
N LEU A 143 -8.83 1.89 11.21
CA LEU A 143 -7.51 1.71 10.62
C LEU A 143 -7.59 2.10 9.13
N PRO A 144 -6.96 3.20 8.70
CA PRO A 144 -6.80 3.50 7.29
C PRO A 144 -5.87 2.48 6.64
N ILE A 145 -6.04 2.27 5.32
CA ILE A 145 -5.29 1.26 4.57
C ILE A 145 -4.45 1.96 3.51
N LEU A 146 -3.14 1.89 3.62
CA LEU A 146 -2.22 2.27 2.56
C LEU A 146 -2.09 1.11 1.57
N THR A 147 -2.18 1.37 0.27
CA THR A 147 -2.12 0.30 -0.74
C THR A 147 -1.44 0.76 -2.02
N GLY A 148 -0.59 -0.11 -2.56
CA GLY A 148 -0.12 -0.02 -3.94
C GLY A 148 -1.14 -0.65 -4.89
N LEU A 149 -1.33 -0.06 -6.04
CA LEU A 149 -2.28 -0.49 -7.06
C LEU A 149 -1.87 -0.05 -8.47
N SER A 150 -2.51 -0.60 -9.50
CA SER A 150 -2.36 -0.09 -10.86
C SER A 150 -3.18 1.17 -11.06
N SER A 151 -2.51 2.33 -11.21
CA SER A 151 -3.17 3.61 -11.56
C SER A 151 -3.78 3.57 -12.94
N THR A 152 -3.12 2.94 -13.89
CA THR A 152 -3.63 2.73 -15.25
C THR A 152 -5.03 2.11 -15.23
N TYR A 153 -5.23 1.05 -14.42
CA TYR A 153 -6.53 0.40 -14.29
C TYR A 153 -7.52 1.25 -13.47
N LEU A 154 -7.06 1.81 -12.34
CA LEU A 154 -7.89 2.61 -11.46
C LEU A 154 -8.50 3.80 -12.19
N TYR A 155 -7.66 4.55 -12.91
CA TYR A 155 -8.05 5.77 -13.62
C TYR A 155 -8.64 5.54 -15.00
N ARG A 156 -8.45 4.33 -15.58
CA ARG A 156 -8.82 4.02 -16.98
C ARG A 156 -8.11 4.95 -17.98
N VAL A 157 -6.81 5.10 -17.80
CA VAL A 157 -5.95 5.89 -18.68
C VAL A 157 -5.07 4.98 -19.53
N ALA A 158 -4.48 5.52 -20.59
CA ALA A 158 -3.48 4.80 -21.38
C ALA A 158 -2.28 4.42 -20.50
N ARG A 159 -1.55 3.39 -20.93
CA ARG A 159 -0.27 3.00 -20.34
C ARG A 159 0.79 4.05 -20.67
N GLU A 160 1.87 4.06 -19.92
CA GLU A 160 2.94 5.04 -19.99
C GLU A 160 4.15 4.47 -20.74
N HIS A 161 4.75 5.27 -21.63
CA HIS A 161 5.90 4.87 -22.43
C HIS A 161 7.06 5.85 -22.29
N GLY A 162 8.26 5.26 -22.14
CA GLY A 162 9.51 6.02 -22.11
C GLY A 162 9.79 6.72 -20.76
N PRO A 163 10.88 7.50 -20.70
CA PRO A 163 11.31 8.13 -19.45
C PRO A 163 10.45 9.33 -19.01
N ASN A 164 9.58 9.82 -19.87
CA ASN A 164 8.68 10.94 -19.60
C ASN A 164 7.22 10.49 -19.43
N ASP A 165 6.97 9.20 -19.21
CA ASP A 165 5.66 8.61 -18.94
C ASP A 165 4.57 9.03 -19.94
N ILE A 166 4.93 9.12 -21.24
CA ILE A 166 4.03 9.56 -22.31
C ILE A 166 2.90 8.53 -22.49
N PRO A 167 1.63 8.94 -22.50
CA PRO A 167 0.51 8.03 -22.73
C PRO A 167 0.63 7.32 -24.09
N ASP A 168 0.71 5.98 -24.09
CA ASP A 168 0.79 5.15 -25.28
C ASP A 168 0.07 3.81 -25.03
N ASP A 169 -1.07 3.62 -25.68
CA ASP A 169 -1.91 2.43 -25.50
C ASP A 169 -1.38 1.18 -26.21
N ILE A 170 -0.33 1.32 -27.05
CA ILE A 170 0.31 0.22 -27.77
C ILE A 170 1.62 -0.21 -27.09
N LYS A 171 2.55 0.73 -26.87
CA LYS A 171 3.91 0.45 -26.37
C LYS A 171 4.04 0.62 -24.86
N GLY A 172 3.10 1.31 -24.23
CA GLY A 172 3.17 1.68 -22.83
C GLY A 172 3.14 0.48 -21.88
N LEU A 173 3.67 0.68 -20.69
CA LEU A 173 3.61 -0.24 -19.55
C LEU A 173 2.62 0.29 -18.50
N PRO A 174 1.97 -0.59 -17.72
CA PRO A 174 1.10 -0.15 -16.64
C PRO A 174 1.87 0.59 -15.56
N ALA A 175 1.29 1.68 -15.06
CA ALA A 175 1.82 2.45 -13.96
C ALA A 175 1.29 1.95 -12.60
N GLY A 176 2.17 1.99 -11.59
CA GLY A 176 1.85 1.72 -10.20
C GLY A 176 1.69 3.01 -9.41
N HIS A 177 0.83 3.00 -8.39
CA HIS A 177 0.57 4.16 -7.57
C HIS A 177 0.18 3.76 -6.15
N PHE A 178 0.44 4.64 -5.18
CA PHE A 178 0.02 4.46 -3.80
C PHE A 178 -1.11 5.41 -3.45
N VAL A 179 -2.11 4.87 -2.75
CA VAL A 179 -3.24 5.62 -2.21
C VAL A 179 -3.56 5.15 -0.79
N VAL A 180 -4.40 5.93 -0.07
CA VAL A 180 -4.95 5.52 1.23
C VAL A 180 -6.45 5.31 1.11
N ILE A 181 -6.94 4.13 1.49
CA ILE A 181 -8.38 3.88 1.63
C ILE A 181 -8.79 4.35 3.02
N ALA A 182 -9.65 5.37 3.06
CA ALA A 182 -10.06 6.09 4.27
C ALA A 182 -11.55 5.93 4.61
N GLY A 183 -12.32 5.20 3.81
CA GLY A 183 -13.74 5.02 4.09
C GLY A 183 -14.41 3.95 3.26
N TYR A 184 -15.64 3.61 3.65
CA TYR A 184 -16.48 2.61 2.97
C TYR A 184 -17.95 3.03 3.07
N ASN A 185 -18.65 3.03 1.95
CA ASN A 185 -20.10 3.20 1.89
C ASN A 185 -20.73 1.87 1.43
N ARG A 186 -21.53 1.25 2.31
CA ARG A 186 -22.11 -0.06 2.06
C ARG A 186 -23.24 -0.03 1.03
N PRO A 187 -24.22 0.89 1.08
CA PRO A 187 -25.27 0.98 0.08
C PRO A 187 -24.71 1.08 -1.35
N ASP A 188 -23.76 1.99 -1.56
CA ASP A 188 -23.19 2.28 -2.89
C ASP A 188 -22.05 1.35 -3.29
N ARG A 189 -21.59 0.50 -2.36
CA ARG A 189 -20.42 -0.37 -2.57
C ARG A 189 -19.18 0.43 -3.04
N THR A 190 -18.95 1.58 -2.41
CA THR A 190 -17.80 2.44 -2.71
C THR A 190 -16.84 2.52 -1.54
N VAL A 191 -15.59 2.86 -1.83
CA VAL A 191 -14.57 3.23 -0.86
C VAL A 191 -14.16 4.68 -1.07
N LEU A 192 -13.85 5.36 0.04
CA LEU A 192 -13.23 6.68 0.01
C LEU A 192 -11.73 6.49 -0.16
N VAL A 193 -11.19 7.02 -1.24
CA VAL A 193 -9.76 7.03 -1.53
C VAL A 193 -9.22 8.41 -1.22
N ALA A 194 -8.12 8.47 -0.47
CA ALA A 194 -7.28 9.64 -0.33
C ALA A 194 -6.04 9.43 -1.21
N ASP A 195 -5.92 10.28 -2.22
CA ASP A 195 -5.00 10.12 -3.33
C ASP A 195 -4.04 11.32 -3.40
N PRO A 196 -2.72 11.10 -3.30
CA PRO A 196 -1.75 12.20 -3.35
C PRO A 196 -1.55 12.77 -4.76
N TYR A 197 -1.98 12.08 -5.80
CA TYR A 197 -1.88 12.54 -7.19
C TYR A 197 -3.03 13.49 -7.51
N THR A 198 -2.71 14.78 -7.73
CA THR A 198 -3.70 15.82 -7.95
C THR A 198 -3.18 16.81 -9.00
N PRO A 199 -3.97 17.13 -10.07
CA PRO A 199 -5.30 16.60 -10.37
C PRO A 199 -5.27 15.15 -10.87
N ASN A 200 -6.32 14.38 -10.60
CA ASN A 200 -6.51 13.05 -11.16
C ASN A 200 -7.91 12.93 -11.78
N PRO A 201 -8.25 11.86 -12.54
CA PRO A 201 -9.54 11.74 -13.22
C PRO A 201 -10.79 11.79 -12.32
N TYR A 202 -10.64 11.65 -11.00
CA TYR A 202 -11.75 11.64 -10.04
C TYR A 202 -11.78 12.86 -9.13
N SER A 203 -10.70 13.63 -9.06
CA SER A 203 -10.61 14.77 -8.14
C SER A 203 -9.66 15.85 -8.66
N THR A 204 -10.08 17.10 -8.55
CA THR A 204 -9.26 18.27 -8.90
C THR A 204 -8.59 18.91 -7.68
N SER A 205 -9.06 18.63 -6.46
CA SER A 205 -8.53 19.14 -5.17
C SER A 205 -9.39 18.70 -3.99
N PRO A 206 -8.81 18.54 -2.83
CA PRO A 206 -7.68 17.73 -2.42
C PRO A 206 -8.07 16.27 -2.52
N GLY A 207 -7.32 15.48 -3.23
CA GLY A 207 -7.28 14.05 -3.46
C GLY A 207 -8.28 13.07 -2.81
N LEU A 208 -9.52 13.46 -2.51
CA LEU A 208 -10.53 12.61 -1.89
C LEU A 208 -11.68 12.35 -2.86
N TYR A 209 -11.94 11.06 -3.14
CA TYR A 209 -13.07 10.66 -3.98
C TYR A 209 -13.64 9.29 -3.59
N TRP A 210 -14.93 9.11 -3.86
CA TRP A 210 -15.60 7.82 -3.72
C TRP A 210 -15.54 7.05 -5.03
N ILE A 211 -15.17 5.76 -4.96
CA ILE A 211 -15.04 4.90 -6.12
C ILE A 211 -15.52 3.49 -5.78
N ASN A 212 -16.02 2.77 -6.79
CA ASN A 212 -16.49 1.40 -6.63
C ASN A 212 -15.41 0.50 -6.03
N VAL A 213 -15.75 -0.26 -4.98
CA VAL A 213 -14.82 -1.11 -4.23
C VAL A 213 -14.23 -2.23 -5.08
N GLU A 214 -15.02 -2.80 -6.00
CA GLU A 214 -14.56 -3.90 -6.86
C GLU A 214 -13.50 -3.41 -7.86
N ARG A 215 -13.60 -2.14 -8.32
CA ARG A 215 -12.55 -1.53 -9.15
C ARG A 215 -11.24 -1.37 -8.36
N VAL A 216 -11.32 -0.93 -7.12
CA VAL A 216 -10.14 -0.79 -6.26
C VAL A 216 -9.51 -2.15 -5.97
N VAL A 217 -10.32 -3.16 -5.66
CA VAL A 217 -9.87 -4.55 -5.47
C VAL A 217 -9.12 -5.06 -6.72
N ALA A 218 -9.71 -4.88 -7.91
CA ALA A 218 -9.05 -5.28 -9.16
C ALA A 218 -7.75 -4.50 -9.41
N ALA A 219 -7.74 -3.18 -9.17
CA ALA A 219 -6.55 -2.35 -9.30
C ALA A 219 -5.41 -2.79 -8.36
N ILE A 220 -5.73 -3.19 -7.12
CA ILE A 220 -4.75 -3.71 -6.15
C ILE A 220 -4.17 -5.05 -6.64
N LEU A 221 -5.00 -5.98 -7.10
CA LEU A 221 -4.52 -7.28 -7.61
C LEU A 221 -3.65 -7.10 -8.86
N LEU A 222 -3.99 -6.16 -9.73
CA LEU A 222 -3.17 -5.78 -10.89
C LEU A 222 -1.89 -5.02 -10.52
N GLY A 223 -1.77 -4.54 -9.30
CA GLY A 223 -0.55 -3.96 -8.74
C GLY A 223 0.62 -4.95 -8.70
N ILE A 224 0.39 -6.27 -8.83
CA ILE A 224 1.45 -7.28 -8.96
C ILE A 224 2.37 -7.00 -10.16
N VAL A 225 1.85 -6.41 -11.22
CA VAL A 225 2.61 -6.03 -12.43
C VAL A 225 3.70 -4.99 -12.09
N THR A 226 3.45 -4.16 -11.08
CA THR A 226 4.39 -3.17 -10.55
C THR A 226 5.05 -3.62 -9.24
N HIS A 227 4.95 -4.91 -8.89
CA HIS A 227 5.52 -5.59 -7.73
C HIS A 227 4.93 -5.21 -6.36
N ASP A 228 3.77 -4.56 -6.30
CA ASP A 228 3.23 -4.07 -5.03
C ASP A 228 1.70 -4.25 -4.88
N ALA A 229 1.27 -5.52 -4.89
CA ALA A 229 -0.13 -5.89 -4.64
C ALA A 229 -0.32 -6.17 -3.13
N ASN A 230 -0.50 -5.13 -2.33
CA ASN A 230 -0.55 -5.24 -0.87
C ASN A 230 -1.58 -4.29 -0.26
N LEU A 231 -2.12 -4.67 0.93
CA LEU A 231 -2.70 -3.73 1.86
C LEU A 231 -1.75 -3.57 3.06
N LEU A 232 -1.30 -2.36 3.33
CA LEU A 232 -0.50 -2.03 4.51
C LEU A 232 -1.39 -1.33 5.55
N VAL A 233 -1.45 -1.89 6.73
CA VAL A 233 -2.18 -1.36 7.88
C VAL A 233 -1.17 -1.00 8.97
N ILE A 234 -1.13 0.28 9.34
CA ILE A 234 -0.25 0.82 10.37
C ILE A 234 -1.11 1.31 11.54
N SER A 235 -0.73 0.95 12.75
CA SER A 235 -1.41 1.39 13.97
C SER A 235 -0.42 1.66 15.10
N PRO A 236 -0.73 2.58 16.03
CA PRO A 236 0.06 2.72 17.25
C PRO A 236 0.16 1.39 18.00
N ARG A 237 1.29 1.15 18.65
CA ARG A 237 1.37 0.05 19.63
C ARG A 237 0.35 0.33 20.72
N ARG A 238 -0.47 -0.64 21.06
CA ARG A 238 -1.29 -0.55 22.28
C ARG A 238 -0.32 -0.36 23.44
N SER A 239 -0.40 0.79 24.11
CA SER A 239 0.25 0.91 25.41
C SER A 239 -0.28 -0.24 26.25
N GLU A 240 0.60 -1.07 26.80
CA GLU A 240 0.22 -1.95 27.89
C GLU A 240 -0.35 -1.02 28.97
N ALA A 241 -1.67 -1.10 29.14
CA ALA A 241 -2.31 -0.40 30.24
C ALA A 241 -1.58 -0.86 31.51
N ARG A 242 -0.86 0.06 32.15
CA ARG A 242 -0.29 -0.19 33.47
C ARG A 242 -1.41 -0.73 34.33
N LYS A 243 -1.29 -2.00 34.70
CA LYS A 243 -2.11 -2.62 35.73
C LYS A 243 -1.84 -1.95 37.07
#